data_3042142783f42a0ba95a6d8cb7007ecc
#
_entry.id   3042142783f42a0ba95a6d8cb7007ecc
#
_cell.length_a   1.000
_cell.length_b   1.000
_cell.length_c   1.000
_cell.angle_alpha   90.00
_cell.angle_beta   90.00
_cell.angle_gamma   90.00
#
_symmetry.space_group_name_H-M   'P 1'
#
loop_
_entity.id
_entity.type
_entity.pdbx_description
1 polymer ?
#
loop_
_entity_poly.entity_id
_entity_poly.type
_entity_poly.pdbx_seq_one_letter_code
_entity_poly.pdbx_strand_id
1 'polypeptide(L)'
;MSIVTASTRIAAPREQVWKMVMDPRRLGDWVSIHRKLLRADDGPACVGYEMEQQIHLRGVSLDVHWELVECEPCEKAVWEGRGPARSRAHTEYVLRSERGGTRFDYRNEFRAPLGVIGALASRALVGGMPEREARRTLDGLRRYLEQQFSSAR
;
A
#
# COMPACT_ATOMS: atom_id res chain seq x y z
N MET A 1 3.95 18.15 4.26
CA MET A 1 3.04 17.09 3.76
C MET A 1 3.43 16.75 2.34
N SER A 2 3.64 15.49 2.03
CA SER A 2 3.88 15.05 0.66
C SER A 2 2.77 14.11 0.19
N ILE A 3 2.41 14.23 -1.08
CA ILE A 3 1.37 13.42 -1.70
C ILE A 3 1.95 12.78 -2.95
N VAL A 4 1.75 11.47 -3.08
CA VAL A 4 2.08 10.75 -4.30
C VAL A 4 0.83 10.03 -4.80
N THR A 5 0.60 10.07 -6.10
CA THR A 5 -0.48 9.36 -6.76
C THR A 5 0.07 8.53 -7.90
N ALA A 6 -0.54 7.39 -8.14
CA ALA A 6 -0.21 6.55 -9.28
C ALA A 6 -1.45 5.76 -9.69
N SER A 7 -1.55 5.43 -10.96
CA SER A 7 -2.67 4.67 -11.50
C SER A 7 -2.17 3.60 -12.45
N THR A 8 -2.89 2.48 -12.50
CA THR A 8 -2.62 1.44 -13.48
C THR A 8 -3.92 0.75 -13.87
N ARG A 9 -3.92 0.14 -15.07
CA ARG A 9 -5.01 -0.70 -15.51
C ARG A 9 -4.54 -2.15 -15.51
N ILE A 10 -5.31 -3.02 -14.89
CA ILE A 10 -4.97 -4.43 -14.70
C ILE A 10 -6.00 -5.28 -15.44
N ALA A 11 -5.51 -6.21 -16.29
CA ALA A 11 -6.38 -7.14 -17.03
C ALA A 11 -6.82 -8.29 -16.11
N ALA A 12 -7.55 -7.95 -15.07
CA ALA A 12 -8.10 -8.87 -14.06
C ALA A 12 -9.39 -8.30 -13.50
N PRO A 13 -10.34 -9.15 -13.08
CA PRO A 13 -11.59 -8.67 -12.46
C PRO A 13 -11.32 -7.91 -11.16
N ARG A 14 -12.17 -6.94 -10.87
CA ARG A 14 -12.08 -6.09 -9.68
C ARG A 14 -12.02 -6.90 -8.38
N GLU A 15 -12.77 -7.96 -8.28
CA GLU A 15 -12.79 -8.83 -7.11
C GLU A 15 -11.44 -9.50 -6.86
N GLN A 16 -10.72 -9.85 -7.91
CA GLN A 16 -9.41 -10.47 -7.81
C GLN A 16 -8.32 -9.46 -7.43
N VAL A 17 -8.41 -8.26 -7.95
CA VAL A 17 -7.52 -7.16 -7.55
C VAL A 17 -7.72 -6.84 -6.07
N TRP A 18 -8.97 -6.70 -5.65
CA TRP A 18 -9.33 -6.42 -4.26
C TRP A 18 -8.82 -7.49 -3.30
N LYS A 19 -9.03 -8.75 -3.63
CA LYS A 19 -8.58 -9.87 -2.82
C LYS A 19 -7.08 -9.84 -2.58
N MET A 20 -6.31 -9.44 -3.58
CA MET A 20 -4.86 -9.33 -3.46
C MET A 20 -4.42 -8.12 -2.63
N VAL A 21 -4.93 -6.92 -2.96
CA VAL A 21 -4.46 -5.69 -2.31
C VAL A 21 -4.89 -5.59 -0.86
N MET A 22 -5.96 -6.29 -0.48
CA MET A 22 -6.48 -6.29 0.89
C MET A 22 -5.97 -7.46 1.74
N ASP A 23 -5.12 -8.32 1.20
CA ASP A 23 -4.51 -9.40 1.98
C ASP A 23 -3.09 -8.99 2.41
N PRO A 24 -2.88 -8.71 3.71
CA PRO A 24 -1.55 -8.30 4.20
C PRO A 24 -0.45 -9.33 3.94
N ARG A 25 -0.80 -10.59 3.88
CA ARG A 25 0.17 -11.68 3.65
C ARG A 25 0.74 -11.66 2.24
N ARG A 26 0.09 -10.92 1.33
CA ARG A 26 0.49 -10.80 -0.07
C ARG A 26 1.20 -9.48 -0.39
N LEU A 27 1.43 -8.62 0.61
CA LEU A 27 2.12 -7.35 0.40
C LEU A 27 3.49 -7.52 -0.25
N GLY A 28 4.21 -8.57 0.10
CA GLY A 28 5.52 -8.86 -0.50
C GLY A 28 5.48 -9.18 -1.99
N ASP A 29 4.31 -9.52 -2.53
CA ASP A 29 4.15 -9.86 -3.94
C ASP A 29 4.02 -8.63 -4.84
N TRP A 30 3.66 -7.47 -4.28
CA TRP A 30 3.42 -6.29 -5.09
C TRP A 30 3.96 -4.96 -4.55
N VAL A 31 4.03 -4.78 -3.23
CA VAL A 31 4.50 -3.51 -2.64
C VAL A 31 6.04 -3.48 -2.63
N SER A 32 6.63 -2.61 -3.44
CA SER A 32 8.08 -2.57 -3.64
C SER A 32 8.90 -2.27 -2.39
N ILE A 33 8.36 -1.46 -1.48
CA ILE A 33 9.03 -1.10 -0.23
C ILE A 33 8.72 -2.06 0.93
N HIS A 34 7.83 -3.03 0.74
CA HIS A 34 7.50 -4.00 1.77
C HIS A 34 8.70 -4.89 2.08
N ARG A 35 8.99 -5.05 3.35
CA ARG A 35 10.04 -5.96 3.80
C ARG A 35 9.45 -7.15 4.55
N LYS A 36 8.59 -6.89 5.53
CA LYS A 36 8.10 -7.94 6.42
C LYS A 36 6.74 -7.55 7.03
N LEU A 37 5.84 -8.50 7.10
CA LEU A 37 4.62 -8.36 7.89
C LEU A 37 4.94 -8.79 9.32
N LEU A 38 4.88 -7.85 10.26
CA LEU A 38 5.22 -8.10 11.66
C LEU A 38 4.03 -8.69 12.42
N ARG A 39 2.83 -8.21 12.13
CA ARG A 39 1.58 -8.65 12.75
C ARG A 39 0.40 -8.26 11.87
N ALA A 40 -0.64 -9.04 11.89
CA ALA A 40 -1.91 -8.72 11.24
C ALA A 40 -3.04 -9.36 12.02
N ASP A 41 -4.19 -8.68 12.08
CA ASP A 41 -5.40 -9.22 12.67
C ASP A 41 -5.87 -10.46 11.89
N ASP A 42 -6.61 -11.33 12.56
CA ASP A 42 -7.18 -12.52 11.92
C ASP A 42 -8.39 -12.17 11.06
N GLY A 43 -8.67 -13.01 10.08
CA GLY A 43 -9.83 -12.87 9.22
C GLY A 43 -9.67 -11.84 8.11
N PRO A 44 -10.75 -11.61 7.34
CA PRO A 44 -10.70 -10.64 6.25
C PRO A 44 -10.63 -9.20 6.77
N ALA A 45 -9.99 -8.33 6.00
CA ALA A 45 -9.85 -6.94 6.36
C ALA A 45 -11.20 -6.22 6.30
N CYS A 46 -11.56 -5.58 7.40
CA CYS A 46 -12.77 -4.75 7.54
C CYS A 46 -12.39 -3.51 8.36
N VAL A 47 -13.29 -2.54 8.46
CA VAL A 47 -13.02 -1.33 9.25
C VAL A 47 -12.63 -1.71 10.69
N GLY A 48 -11.53 -1.14 11.16
CA GLY A 48 -10.93 -1.48 12.45
C GLY A 48 -9.82 -2.52 12.38
N TYR A 49 -9.62 -3.15 11.22
CA TYR A 49 -8.52 -4.10 11.02
C TYR A 49 -7.17 -3.41 11.22
N GLU A 50 -6.27 -4.05 11.97
CA GLU A 50 -4.95 -3.52 12.28
C GLU A 50 -3.86 -4.48 11.83
N MET A 51 -2.75 -3.90 11.35
CA MET A 51 -1.55 -4.67 11.02
C MET A 51 -0.30 -3.83 11.26
N GLU A 52 0.83 -4.52 11.44
CA GLU A 52 2.14 -3.88 11.53
C GLU A 52 3.02 -4.38 10.40
N GLN A 53 3.58 -3.45 9.67
CA GLN A 53 4.40 -3.70 8.50
C GLN A 53 5.77 -3.08 8.68
N GLN A 54 6.80 -3.81 8.32
CA GLN A 54 8.13 -3.23 8.16
C GLN A 54 8.34 -2.89 6.70
N ILE A 55 8.67 -1.64 6.44
CA ILE A 55 9.01 -1.15 5.10
C ILE A 55 10.50 -0.82 5.04
N HIS A 56 11.06 -0.82 3.83
CA HIS A 56 12.42 -0.40 3.59
C HIS A 56 12.41 0.79 2.63
N LEU A 57 12.91 1.92 3.08
CA LEU A 57 12.84 3.17 2.34
C LEU A 57 14.13 3.95 2.52
N ARG A 58 14.77 4.33 1.43
CA ARG A 58 16.03 5.11 1.42
C ARG A 58 17.11 4.51 2.34
N GLY A 59 17.26 3.17 2.29
CA GLY A 59 18.28 2.47 3.06
C GLY A 59 17.94 2.22 4.53
N VAL A 60 16.74 2.57 4.97
CA VAL A 60 16.32 2.42 6.37
C VAL A 60 15.06 1.55 6.47
N SER A 61 15.05 0.64 7.43
CA SER A 61 13.85 -0.16 7.75
C SER A 61 13.02 0.56 8.79
N LEU A 62 11.72 0.68 8.55
CA LEU A 62 10.78 1.39 9.40
C LEU A 62 9.57 0.52 9.67
N ASP A 63 9.09 0.53 10.92
CA ASP A 63 7.88 -0.17 11.31
C ASP A 63 6.70 0.79 11.26
N VAL A 64 5.64 0.39 10.58
CA VAL A 64 4.42 1.20 10.42
C VAL A 64 3.23 0.40 10.93
N HIS A 65 2.47 1.02 11.82
CA HIS A 65 1.20 0.47 12.29
C HIS A 65 0.06 1.01 11.43
N TRP A 66 -0.69 0.12 10.81
CA TRP A 66 -1.80 0.47 9.92
C TRP A 66 -3.14 0.10 10.51
N GLU A 67 -4.12 0.98 10.31
CA GLU A 67 -5.52 0.72 10.63
C GLU A 67 -6.38 0.99 9.41
N LEU A 68 -7.28 0.06 9.10
CA LEU A 68 -8.25 0.25 8.02
C LEU A 68 -9.41 1.08 8.56
N VAL A 69 -9.53 2.31 8.07
CA VAL A 69 -10.52 3.27 8.59
C VAL A 69 -11.74 3.44 7.70
N GLU A 70 -11.62 3.06 6.43
CA GLU A 70 -12.74 3.08 5.49
C GLU A 70 -12.61 1.88 4.55
N CYS A 71 -13.70 1.18 4.31
CA CYS A 71 -13.70 0.01 3.43
C CYS A 71 -15.05 -0.14 2.74
N GLU A 72 -15.03 0.01 1.42
CA GLU A 72 -16.14 -0.30 0.53
C GLU A 72 -15.65 -1.46 -0.34
N PRO A 73 -16.10 -2.71 -0.09
CA PRO A 73 -15.57 -3.88 -0.77
C PRO A 73 -15.53 -3.74 -2.29
N CYS A 74 -14.39 -4.08 -2.88
CA CYS A 74 -14.11 -4.01 -4.31
C CYS A 74 -14.11 -2.60 -4.90
N GLU A 75 -14.25 -1.54 -4.09
CA GLU A 75 -14.32 -0.17 -4.56
C GLU A 75 -13.29 0.74 -3.92
N LYS A 76 -13.21 0.76 -2.60
CA LYS A 76 -12.34 1.71 -1.91
C LYS A 76 -11.85 1.19 -0.58
N ALA A 77 -10.60 1.45 -0.27
CA ALA A 77 -10.02 1.23 1.05
C ALA A 77 -9.17 2.43 1.45
N VAL A 78 -9.26 2.81 2.72
CA VAL A 78 -8.44 3.87 3.30
C VAL A 78 -7.73 3.33 4.52
N TRP A 79 -6.41 3.40 4.49
CA TRP A 79 -5.53 2.98 5.57
C TRP A 79 -4.86 4.20 6.21
N GLU A 80 -4.89 4.26 7.52
CA GLU A 80 -4.13 5.24 8.31
C GLU A 80 -2.93 4.57 8.93
N GLY A 81 -1.74 5.11 8.69
CA GLY A 81 -0.48 4.57 9.19
C GLY A 81 0.17 5.47 10.21
N ARG A 82 0.80 4.87 11.20
CA ARG A 82 1.61 5.55 12.21
C ARG A 82 3.01 4.96 12.18
N GLY A 83 3.98 5.79 11.90
CA GLY A 83 5.39 5.42 11.86
C GLY A 83 6.16 6.00 13.03
N PRO A 84 7.52 5.92 12.99
CA PRO A 84 8.37 6.44 14.05
C PRO A 84 8.16 7.94 14.26
N ALA A 85 8.34 8.38 15.51
CA ALA A 85 8.34 9.78 15.93
C ALA A 85 7.10 10.58 15.47
N ARG A 86 5.93 9.95 15.58
CA ARG A 86 4.64 10.55 15.23
C ARG A 86 4.47 10.87 13.73
N SER A 87 5.25 10.24 12.87
CA SER A 87 4.98 10.31 11.44
C SER A 87 3.66 9.64 11.13
N ARG A 88 2.98 10.13 10.09
CA ARG A 88 1.67 9.62 9.68
C ARG A 88 1.61 9.40 8.19
N ALA A 89 0.87 8.38 7.80
CA ALA A 89 0.58 8.11 6.41
C ALA A 89 -0.93 7.89 6.23
N HIS A 90 -1.43 8.32 5.07
CA HIS A 90 -2.82 8.12 4.67
C HIS A 90 -2.78 7.51 3.28
N THR A 91 -3.25 6.28 3.14
CA THR A 91 -3.19 5.55 1.87
C THR A 91 -4.58 5.20 1.39
N GLU A 92 -4.90 5.55 0.16
CA GLU A 92 -6.17 5.24 -0.47
C GLU A 92 -6.00 4.32 -1.67
N TYR A 93 -6.85 3.30 -1.76
CA TYR A 93 -7.02 2.45 -2.94
C TYR A 93 -8.42 2.69 -3.50
N VAL A 94 -8.51 3.00 -4.79
CA VAL A 94 -9.81 3.10 -5.48
C VAL A 94 -9.78 2.18 -6.69
N LEU A 95 -10.75 1.29 -6.77
CA LEU A 95 -10.88 0.31 -7.84
C LEU A 95 -12.14 0.59 -8.65
N ARG A 96 -11.99 0.57 -9.97
CA ARG A 96 -13.13 0.74 -10.90
C ARG A 96 -13.05 -0.32 -11.99
N SER A 97 -14.21 -0.92 -12.31
CA SER A 97 -14.27 -1.79 -13.48
C SER A 97 -14.13 -0.96 -14.75
N GLU A 98 -13.28 -1.41 -15.67
CA GLU A 98 -12.98 -0.69 -16.90
C GLU A 98 -12.67 -1.68 -18.02
N ARG A 99 -13.55 -1.76 -19.02
CA ARG A 99 -13.37 -2.56 -20.25
C ARG A 99 -12.70 -3.94 -20.07
N GLY A 100 -13.32 -4.82 -19.29
CA GLY A 100 -12.81 -6.18 -19.06
C GLY A 100 -11.63 -6.27 -18.09
N GLY A 101 -11.34 -5.21 -17.38
CA GLY A 101 -10.29 -5.16 -16.37
C GLY A 101 -10.64 -4.22 -15.24
N THR A 102 -9.62 -3.80 -14.53
CA THR A 102 -9.74 -2.92 -13.37
C THR A 102 -8.79 -1.75 -13.49
N ARG A 103 -9.31 -0.55 -13.25
CA ARG A 103 -8.46 0.62 -12.99
C ARG A 103 -8.19 0.69 -11.49
N PHE A 104 -6.94 0.76 -11.13
CA PHE A 104 -6.48 0.89 -9.74
C PHE A 104 -5.82 2.24 -9.57
N ASP A 105 -6.43 3.09 -8.73
CA ASP A 105 -5.89 4.39 -8.36
C ASP A 105 -5.33 4.32 -6.94
N TYR A 106 -4.09 4.72 -6.77
CA TYR A 106 -3.36 4.72 -5.52
C TYR A 106 -2.99 6.14 -5.13
N ARG A 107 -3.21 6.50 -3.88
CA ARG A 107 -2.82 7.79 -3.32
C ARG A 107 -2.22 7.59 -1.94
N ASN A 108 -1.07 8.21 -1.71
CA ASN A 108 -0.43 8.19 -0.41
C ASN A 108 -0.10 9.63 0.02
N GLU A 109 -0.62 10.02 1.18
CA GLU A 109 -0.22 11.24 1.86
C GLU A 109 0.72 10.87 2.99
N PHE A 110 1.80 11.60 3.11
CA PHE A 110 2.76 11.39 4.18
C PHE A 110 2.98 12.69 4.94
N ARG A 111 2.92 12.61 6.27
CA ARG A 111 3.25 13.71 7.17
C ARG A 111 4.52 13.37 7.91
N ALA A 112 5.53 14.23 7.73
CA ALA A 112 6.81 14.08 8.40
C ALA A 112 6.65 14.14 9.92
N PRO A 113 7.57 13.51 10.65
CA PRO A 113 7.53 13.54 12.11
C PRO A 113 7.65 14.95 12.67
N LEU A 114 7.01 15.15 13.83
CA LEU A 114 7.17 16.38 14.60
C LEU A 114 8.35 16.18 15.57
N GLY A 115 9.35 17.07 15.50
CA GLY A 115 10.50 17.07 16.40
C GLY A 115 11.76 16.45 15.84
N VAL A 116 12.80 16.36 16.69
CA VAL A 116 14.10 15.82 16.30
C VAL A 116 14.10 14.31 16.40
N ILE A 117 14.28 13.65 15.26
CA ILE A 117 14.50 12.21 15.19
C ILE A 117 15.97 11.98 14.84
N GLY A 118 16.46 10.76 15.11
CA GLY A 118 17.77 10.36 14.62
C GLY A 118 17.94 10.64 13.12
N ALA A 119 19.10 11.13 12.73
CA ALA A 119 19.37 11.63 11.38
C ALA A 119 19.00 10.65 10.25
N LEU A 120 19.19 9.35 10.47
CA LEU A 120 18.86 8.32 9.46
C LEU A 120 17.36 8.16 9.25
N ALA A 121 16.58 8.09 10.34
CA ALA A 121 15.14 7.97 10.27
C ALA A 121 14.52 9.22 9.65
N SER A 122 15.04 10.39 10.00
CA SER A 122 14.63 11.67 9.44
C SER A 122 14.78 11.71 7.92
N ARG A 123 15.92 11.26 7.40
CA ARG A 123 16.19 11.23 5.96
C ARG A 123 15.27 10.26 5.22
N ALA A 124 14.98 9.11 5.81
CA ALA A 124 14.11 8.12 5.21
C ALA A 124 12.66 8.64 5.11
N LEU A 125 12.24 9.43 6.08
CA LEU A 125 10.86 9.90 6.19
C LEU A 125 10.58 11.22 5.47
N VAL A 126 11.61 12.02 5.20
CA VAL A 126 11.45 13.29 4.49
C VAL A 126 11.04 13.03 3.03
N GLY A 127 9.95 13.66 2.59
CA GLY A 127 9.45 13.52 1.24
C GLY A 127 8.53 12.30 1.01
N GLY A 128 8.32 11.46 2.02
CA GLY A 128 7.42 10.31 1.93
C GLY A 128 7.84 9.27 0.90
N MET A 129 6.87 8.56 0.34
CA MET A 129 7.10 7.56 -0.69
C MET A 129 7.49 8.22 -2.02
N PRO A 130 8.65 7.88 -2.62
CA PRO A 130 9.00 8.41 -3.93
C PRO A 130 8.01 7.94 -5.01
N GLU A 131 7.73 8.80 -5.98
CA GLU A 131 6.87 8.46 -7.11
C GLU A 131 7.34 7.19 -7.84
N ARG A 132 8.64 7.03 -7.97
CA ARG A 132 9.26 5.84 -8.57
C ARG A 132 8.84 4.55 -7.85
N GLU A 133 8.80 4.57 -6.52
CA GLU A 133 8.40 3.40 -5.74
C GLU A 133 6.90 3.12 -5.86
N ALA A 134 6.07 4.15 -5.93
CA ALA A 134 4.64 3.99 -6.17
C ALA A 134 4.38 3.34 -7.53
N ARG A 135 5.09 3.76 -8.56
CA ARG A 135 4.99 3.17 -9.91
C ARG A 135 5.46 1.71 -9.93
N ARG A 136 6.58 1.41 -9.27
CA ARG A 136 7.07 0.03 -9.15
C ARG A 136 6.06 -0.87 -8.48
N THR A 137 5.44 -0.39 -7.43
CA THR A 137 4.40 -1.10 -6.68
C THR A 137 3.22 -1.45 -7.60
N LEU A 138 2.71 -0.49 -8.35
CA LEU A 138 1.58 -0.71 -9.25
C LEU A 138 1.94 -1.58 -10.46
N ASP A 139 3.14 -1.42 -11.00
CA ASP A 139 3.62 -2.29 -12.09
C ASP A 139 3.79 -3.73 -11.61
N GLY A 140 4.28 -3.92 -10.38
CA GLY A 140 4.41 -5.23 -9.77
C GLY A 140 3.05 -5.90 -9.58
N LEU A 141 2.08 -5.16 -9.09
CA LEU A 141 0.70 -5.64 -8.92
C LEU A 141 0.09 -6.07 -10.25
N ARG A 142 0.20 -5.22 -11.27
CA ARG A 142 -0.32 -5.52 -12.60
C ARG A 142 0.29 -6.79 -13.18
N ARG A 143 1.62 -6.89 -13.17
CA ARG A 143 2.33 -8.04 -13.71
C ARG A 143 1.97 -9.34 -12.99
N TYR A 144 1.90 -9.29 -11.67
CA TYR A 144 1.57 -10.45 -10.86
C TYR A 144 0.16 -10.98 -11.19
N LEU A 145 -0.83 -10.10 -11.19
CA LEU A 145 -2.21 -10.47 -11.45
C LEU A 145 -2.43 -10.90 -12.91
N GLU A 146 -1.84 -10.21 -13.87
CA GLU A 146 -1.98 -10.56 -15.28
C GLU A 146 -1.34 -11.91 -15.60
N GLN A 147 -0.21 -12.25 -14.97
CA GLN A 147 0.41 -13.57 -15.10
C GLN A 147 -0.48 -14.68 -14.55
N GLN A 148 -1.11 -14.46 -13.39
CA GLN A 148 -2.02 -15.45 -12.81
C GLN A 148 -3.21 -15.70 -13.71
N PHE A 149 -3.79 -14.67 -14.30
CA PHE A 149 -4.94 -14.83 -15.20
C PHE A 149 -4.58 -15.41 -16.55
N SER A 150 -3.39 -15.15 -17.06
CA SER A 150 -2.88 -15.78 -18.28
C SER A 150 -2.65 -17.28 -18.11
N SER A 151 -2.18 -17.68 -16.93
CA SER A 151 -1.90 -19.09 -16.62
C SER A 151 -3.16 -19.94 -16.40
N ALA A 152 -4.29 -19.30 -16.09
CA ALA A 152 -5.57 -19.95 -15.83
C ALA A 152 -6.40 -20.20 -17.09
N ARG A 153 -5.94 -19.79 -18.27
CA ARG A 153 -6.62 -19.96 -19.54
C ARG A 153 -6.22 -21.24 -20.27
#